data_276f18549dad90b9bbe3f3e1e21e93aa
#
_entry.id   276f18549dad90b9bbe3f3e1e21e93aa
#
_cell.length_a   1.000
_cell.length_b   1.000
_cell.length_c   1.000
_cell.angle_alpha   90.00
_cell.angle_beta   90.00
_cell.angle_gamma   90.00
#
_symmetry.space_group_name_H-M   'P 1'
#
loop_
_entity.id
_entity.type
_entity.pdbx_description
1 polymer ?
#
loop_
_entity_poly.entity_id
_entity_poly.type
_entity_poly.pdbx_seq_one_letter_code
_entity_poly.pdbx_strand_id
1 'polypeptide(L)'
;MGRKPDGSSDWVLFTQPTPGTSNITTGYSDIVKSDPGFSSSGGVYHGSVSLTIKSIFGGDVRYTLDGTEPNEQSFLADGPIIIDKNTVVRARIHKAGQILGPITTNTYLIDTGNKINKLPIVCVTSDPLNFWDPVKGIYAVHTVKPDWEIPINIELYENDGRTGAAFDLRGGAKSTGLYSWQLPEKMLGINFRKEYGTAKIDYPLIFDKPRKVYKTFSLRASGSDWGNTMFRDGMIQTAAVYNTSLDNMGFRASVVYINGQYMGVHNIREKIDEDYIVGNHGLAAGTFDMIEETDAGHYAETGDFKANDFFLSLTAKDLSNQANYDAVAAQMDINEFTEMVSTEVYSGNNSIGHNLMKWKAKDSGKWKMDTHGF
;
A
#
# COMPACT_ATOMS: atom_id res chain seq x y z
N MET A 1 1.55 26.64 -17.26
CA MET A 1 1.51 27.34 -18.55
C MET A 1 1.92 28.79 -18.34
N GLY A 2 2.71 29.35 -19.23
CA GLY A 2 3.18 30.75 -19.16
C GLY A 2 3.58 31.25 -20.54
N ARG A 3 3.90 32.56 -20.61
CA ARG A 3 4.36 33.20 -21.86
C ARG A 3 5.87 33.01 -22.02
N LYS A 4 6.34 32.74 -23.25
CA LYS A 4 7.78 32.66 -23.54
C LYS A 4 8.07 33.25 -24.92
N PRO A 5 8.90 34.33 -24.99
CA PRO A 5 9.43 35.13 -23.86
C PRO A 5 8.34 35.82 -23.05
N ASP A 6 8.68 36.29 -21.86
CA ASP A 6 7.76 37.06 -21.02
C ASP A 6 7.16 38.23 -21.81
N GLY A 7 5.84 38.43 -21.61
CA GLY A 7 5.13 39.49 -22.33
C GLY A 7 4.72 39.14 -23.77
N SER A 8 5.19 38.04 -24.36
CA SER A 8 4.78 37.64 -25.72
C SER A 8 3.32 37.14 -25.75
N SER A 9 2.76 37.01 -26.96
CA SER A 9 1.46 36.37 -27.19
C SER A 9 1.54 34.85 -27.05
N ASP A 10 2.72 34.26 -27.08
CA ASP A 10 2.95 32.81 -27.18
C ASP A 10 2.89 32.15 -25.79
N TRP A 11 1.94 31.26 -25.65
CA TRP A 11 1.74 30.46 -24.45
C TRP A 11 2.32 29.07 -24.64
N VAL A 12 3.16 28.65 -23.69
CA VAL A 12 3.78 27.33 -23.66
C VAL A 12 3.59 26.65 -22.30
N LEU A 13 3.77 25.35 -22.28
CA LEU A 13 3.76 24.56 -21.05
C LEU A 13 5.18 24.49 -20.48
N PHE A 14 5.30 24.44 -19.16
CA PHE A 14 6.55 24.28 -18.45
C PHE A 14 6.43 23.12 -17.47
N THR A 15 7.48 22.32 -17.33
CA THR A 15 7.59 21.28 -16.29
C THR A 15 8.02 21.87 -14.95
N GLN A 16 8.71 23.03 -14.98
CA GLN A 16 9.15 23.72 -13.78
C GLN A 16 8.59 25.15 -13.78
N PRO A 17 7.73 25.49 -12.83
CA PRO A 17 7.25 26.86 -12.69
C PRO A 17 8.34 27.80 -12.17
N THR A 18 8.34 29.04 -12.62
CA THR A 18 9.28 30.10 -12.21
C THR A 18 8.54 31.30 -11.63
N PRO A 19 7.81 31.18 -10.51
CA PRO A 19 7.01 32.26 -9.95
C PRO A 19 7.92 33.43 -9.53
N GLY A 20 7.55 34.63 -9.94
CA GLY A 20 8.30 35.86 -9.63
C GLY A 20 9.58 36.10 -10.43
N THR A 21 9.89 35.23 -11.41
CA THR A 21 11.05 35.35 -12.30
C THR A 21 10.67 35.11 -13.75
N SER A 22 11.55 35.45 -14.69
CA SER A 22 11.34 35.22 -16.12
C SER A 22 11.22 33.74 -16.47
N ASN A 23 10.37 33.40 -17.44
CA ASN A 23 10.16 32.05 -17.96
C ASN A 23 11.32 31.58 -18.87
N ILE A 24 12.46 31.28 -18.28
CA ILE A 24 13.68 30.90 -19.02
C ILE A 24 13.79 29.38 -19.26
N THR A 25 13.02 28.56 -18.54
CA THR A 25 13.04 27.10 -18.70
C THR A 25 12.49 26.65 -20.06
N THR A 26 12.69 25.38 -20.44
CA THR A 26 12.19 24.85 -21.70
C THR A 26 10.67 24.92 -21.77
N GLY A 27 10.16 25.54 -22.82
CA GLY A 27 8.72 25.59 -23.11
C GLY A 27 8.32 24.47 -24.06
N TYR A 28 7.14 23.91 -23.85
CA TYR A 28 6.58 22.83 -24.63
C TYR A 28 5.25 23.23 -25.26
N SER A 29 4.97 22.73 -26.46
CA SER A 29 3.74 23.05 -27.21
C SER A 29 2.51 22.29 -26.66
N ASP A 30 2.71 21.07 -26.17
CA ASP A 30 1.65 20.19 -25.66
C ASP A 30 2.23 19.14 -24.69
N ILE A 31 1.37 18.23 -24.23
CA ILE A 31 1.72 17.07 -23.41
C ILE A 31 1.35 15.82 -24.18
N VAL A 32 2.22 14.82 -24.25
CA VAL A 32 1.88 13.50 -24.76
C VAL A 32 0.90 12.82 -23.80
N LYS A 33 -0.32 12.54 -24.25
CA LYS A 33 -1.42 11.98 -23.42
C LYS A 33 -1.64 10.50 -23.60
N SER A 34 -1.01 9.90 -24.61
CA SER A 34 -1.18 8.49 -24.95
C SER A 34 -0.15 7.61 -24.27
N ASP A 35 -0.58 6.41 -23.88
CA ASP A 35 0.29 5.36 -23.39
C ASP A 35 0.89 4.55 -24.53
N PRO A 36 2.11 3.99 -24.39
CA PRO A 36 2.64 3.01 -25.30
C PRO A 36 1.87 1.68 -25.21
N GLY A 37 1.61 1.06 -26.36
CA GLY A 37 0.96 -0.25 -26.42
C GLY A 37 1.98 -1.38 -26.39
N PHE A 38 1.80 -2.33 -25.48
CA PHE A 38 2.63 -3.52 -25.33
C PHE A 38 1.97 -4.71 -26.04
N SER A 39 2.75 -5.52 -26.77
CA SER A 39 2.23 -6.71 -27.47
C SER A 39 1.85 -7.85 -26.53
N SER A 40 2.38 -7.84 -25.32
CA SER A 40 2.10 -8.82 -24.26
C SER A 40 1.96 -8.11 -22.93
N SER A 41 0.95 -8.47 -22.14
CA SER A 41 0.76 -7.94 -20.77
C SER A 41 1.84 -8.47 -19.83
N GLY A 42 2.08 -7.77 -18.73
CA GLY A 42 2.84 -8.31 -17.61
C GLY A 42 2.22 -9.59 -17.04
N GLY A 43 3.00 -10.38 -16.30
CA GLY A 43 2.55 -11.62 -15.71
C GLY A 43 3.63 -12.69 -15.60
N VAL A 44 3.21 -13.92 -15.28
CA VAL A 44 4.09 -15.10 -15.20
C VAL A 44 4.13 -15.83 -16.54
N TYR A 45 5.33 -16.13 -17.02
CA TYR A 45 5.59 -16.82 -18.26
C TYR A 45 6.51 -18.03 -18.02
N HIS A 46 6.20 -19.15 -18.68
CA HIS A 46 7.01 -20.38 -18.57
C HIS A 46 8.15 -20.46 -19.60
N GLY A 47 8.47 -19.38 -20.26
CA GLY A 47 9.55 -19.24 -21.23
C GLY A 47 9.78 -17.78 -21.59
N SER A 48 10.74 -17.51 -22.47
CA SER A 48 11.02 -16.15 -22.92
C SER A 48 9.84 -15.51 -23.65
N VAL A 49 9.70 -14.20 -23.47
CA VAL A 49 8.69 -13.37 -24.14
C VAL A 49 9.35 -12.47 -25.17
N SER A 50 8.85 -12.50 -26.41
CA SER A 50 9.22 -11.52 -27.45
C SER A 50 8.24 -10.36 -27.39
N LEU A 51 8.67 -9.25 -26.82
CA LEU A 51 7.85 -8.07 -26.57
C LEU A 51 8.10 -7.00 -27.63
N THR A 52 7.06 -6.44 -28.20
CA THR A 52 7.13 -5.19 -28.98
C THR A 52 6.33 -4.09 -28.28
N ILE A 53 6.85 -2.86 -28.31
CA ILE A 53 6.20 -1.70 -27.71
C ILE A 53 6.03 -0.65 -28.80
N LYS A 54 4.82 -0.14 -28.99
CA LYS A 54 4.50 0.79 -30.08
C LYS A 54 3.68 1.97 -29.62
N SER A 55 3.85 3.10 -30.28
CA SER A 55 2.94 4.24 -30.20
C SER A 55 1.99 4.21 -31.40
N ILE A 56 0.68 4.21 -31.15
CA ILE A 56 -0.33 4.28 -32.21
C ILE A 56 -0.58 5.73 -32.68
N PHE A 57 -0.14 6.72 -31.89
CA PHE A 57 -0.32 8.14 -32.19
C PHE A 57 0.98 8.84 -32.62
N GLY A 58 2.00 8.05 -32.98
CA GLY A 58 3.33 8.53 -33.36
C GLY A 58 4.18 8.99 -32.18
N GLY A 59 5.43 9.33 -32.45
CA GLY A 59 6.47 9.59 -31.47
C GLY A 59 7.31 8.36 -31.17
N ASP A 60 8.48 8.59 -30.61
CA ASP A 60 9.42 7.53 -30.23
C ASP A 60 8.98 6.90 -28.90
N VAL A 61 8.96 5.58 -28.84
CA VAL A 61 8.79 4.88 -27.56
C VAL A 61 10.16 4.65 -26.94
N ARG A 62 10.38 5.24 -25.77
CA ARG A 62 11.58 5.02 -24.97
C ARG A 62 11.26 4.09 -23.82
N TYR A 63 12.18 3.15 -23.51
CA TYR A 63 11.98 2.17 -22.45
C TYR A 63 13.22 1.90 -21.62
N THR A 64 13.00 1.37 -20.40
CA THR A 64 14.01 0.86 -19.45
C THR A 64 13.62 -0.54 -18.98
N LEU A 65 14.63 -1.30 -18.49
CA LEU A 65 14.46 -2.69 -18.03
C LEU A 65 14.89 -2.90 -16.56
N ASP A 66 15.16 -1.82 -15.84
CA ASP A 66 15.76 -1.82 -14.51
C ASP A 66 14.93 -1.07 -13.45
N GLY A 67 13.73 -0.59 -13.83
CA GLY A 67 12.86 0.18 -12.97
C GLY A 67 13.11 1.69 -13.01
N THR A 68 14.15 2.18 -13.67
CA THR A 68 14.37 3.62 -13.87
C THR A 68 13.28 4.25 -14.74
N GLU A 69 13.09 5.56 -14.63
CA GLU A 69 12.14 6.26 -15.51
C GLU A 69 12.70 6.44 -16.91
N PRO A 70 11.97 6.01 -17.97
CA PRO A 70 12.42 6.26 -19.33
C PRO A 70 12.55 7.75 -19.65
N ASN A 71 13.64 8.12 -20.29
CA ASN A 71 13.96 9.48 -20.75
C ASN A 71 14.44 9.46 -22.20
N GLU A 72 14.88 10.60 -22.72
CA GLU A 72 15.34 10.74 -24.12
C GLU A 72 16.55 9.87 -24.46
N GLN A 73 17.38 9.53 -23.47
CA GLN A 73 18.58 8.72 -23.60
C GLN A 73 18.31 7.22 -23.41
N SER A 74 17.11 6.84 -22.96
CA SER A 74 16.72 5.44 -22.77
C SER A 74 16.60 4.70 -24.11
N PHE A 75 16.56 3.37 -24.05
CA PHE A 75 16.47 2.54 -25.25
C PHE A 75 15.27 2.93 -26.12
N LEU A 76 15.47 2.91 -27.42
CA LEU A 76 14.42 3.10 -28.42
C LEU A 76 13.74 1.74 -28.73
N ALA A 77 12.42 1.68 -28.67
CA ALA A 77 11.67 0.47 -29.02
C ALA A 77 11.47 0.37 -30.55
N ASP A 78 12.53 0.08 -31.26
CA ASP A 78 12.55 -0.03 -32.72
C ASP A 78 12.46 -1.48 -33.23
N GLY A 79 12.46 -2.47 -32.31
CA GLY A 79 12.37 -3.89 -32.60
C GLY A 79 11.86 -4.72 -31.43
N PRO A 80 11.79 -6.06 -31.58
CA PRO A 80 11.41 -6.96 -30.51
C PRO A 80 12.44 -6.95 -29.38
N ILE A 81 11.94 -6.92 -28.14
CA ILE A 81 12.72 -7.02 -26.90
C ILE A 81 12.53 -8.45 -26.37
N ILE A 82 13.61 -9.20 -26.20
CA ILE A 82 13.54 -10.55 -25.65
C ILE A 82 13.66 -10.47 -24.13
N ILE A 83 12.62 -10.94 -23.44
CA ILE A 83 12.56 -11.04 -21.99
C ILE A 83 12.74 -12.51 -21.63
N ASP A 84 13.89 -12.88 -21.09
CA ASP A 84 14.28 -14.25 -20.73
C ASP A 84 14.53 -14.47 -19.25
N LYS A 85 14.38 -13.41 -18.46
CA LYS A 85 14.48 -13.37 -16.99
C LYS A 85 13.48 -12.40 -16.41
N ASN A 86 13.26 -12.45 -15.09
CA ASN A 86 12.41 -11.49 -14.41
C ASN A 86 12.83 -10.05 -14.76
N THR A 87 11.93 -9.31 -15.35
CA THR A 87 12.23 -7.96 -15.88
C THR A 87 11.03 -7.04 -15.68
N VAL A 88 11.30 -5.84 -15.22
CA VAL A 88 10.34 -4.73 -15.25
C VAL A 88 10.61 -3.91 -16.50
N VAL A 89 9.60 -3.76 -17.33
CA VAL A 89 9.65 -2.89 -18.50
C VAL A 89 8.85 -1.64 -18.24
N ARG A 90 9.51 -0.49 -18.21
CA ARG A 90 8.87 0.82 -18.16
C ARG A 90 9.04 1.52 -19.48
N ALA A 91 7.95 2.05 -20.03
CA ALA A 91 8.00 2.72 -21.31
C ALA A 91 7.15 3.99 -21.32
N ARG A 92 7.56 4.97 -22.13
CA ARG A 92 6.78 6.19 -22.38
C ARG A 92 7.01 6.69 -23.81
N ILE A 93 6.06 7.47 -24.31
CA ILE A 93 6.17 8.10 -25.62
C ILE A 93 6.86 9.46 -25.47
N HIS A 94 7.85 9.67 -26.33
CA HIS A 94 8.54 10.93 -26.53
C HIS A 94 8.16 11.56 -27.87
N LYS A 95 7.79 12.85 -27.84
CA LYS A 95 7.59 13.67 -29.04
C LYS A 95 8.34 14.99 -28.86
N ALA A 96 9.12 15.34 -29.87
CA ALA A 96 9.88 16.58 -29.86
C ALA A 96 8.97 17.80 -29.59
N GLY A 97 9.38 18.67 -28.67
CA GLY A 97 8.63 19.86 -28.30
C GLY A 97 7.38 19.61 -27.44
N GLN A 98 7.12 18.39 -27.00
CA GLN A 98 6.04 18.06 -26.08
C GLN A 98 6.58 17.55 -24.74
N ILE A 99 5.85 17.76 -23.65
CA ILE A 99 6.13 17.14 -22.37
C ILE A 99 5.95 15.63 -22.51
N LEU A 100 6.86 14.85 -21.89
CA LEU A 100 6.85 13.40 -21.94
C LEU A 100 5.50 12.82 -21.50
N GLY A 101 5.07 11.74 -22.16
CA GLY A 101 3.85 11.01 -21.84
C GLY A 101 3.89 10.29 -20.49
N PRO A 102 2.77 9.71 -20.08
CA PRO A 102 2.73 8.86 -18.92
C PRO A 102 3.65 7.64 -19.10
N ILE A 103 4.08 7.07 -17.97
CA ILE A 103 4.87 5.83 -17.96
C ILE A 103 3.89 4.66 -17.84
N THR A 104 3.99 3.70 -18.73
CA THR A 104 3.37 2.38 -18.59
C THR A 104 4.41 1.41 -18.07
N THR A 105 4.05 0.63 -17.06
CA THR A 105 4.92 -0.35 -16.41
C THR A 105 4.31 -1.73 -16.59
N ASN A 106 5.11 -2.73 -16.93
CA ASN A 106 4.72 -4.13 -16.91
C ASN A 106 5.85 -4.98 -16.35
N THR A 107 5.54 -5.86 -15.42
CA THR A 107 6.49 -6.81 -14.85
C THR A 107 6.30 -8.18 -15.51
N TYR A 108 7.39 -8.73 -16.06
CA TYR A 108 7.45 -10.06 -16.66
C TYR A 108 8.24 -10.98 -15.73
N LEU A 109 7.62 -12.03 -15.22
CA LEU A 109 8.23 -13.03 -14.36
C LEU A 109 8.41 -14.31 -15.14
N ILE A 110 9.65 -14.75 -15.29
CA ILE A 110 10.00 -15.92 -16.13
C ILE A 110 10.20 -17.13 -15.23
N ASP A 111 9.26 -18.06 -15.27
CA ASP A 111 9.26 -19.29 -14.48
C ASP A 111 9.58 -20.52 -15.36
N THR A 112 10.85 -20.74 -15.63
CA THR A 112 11.32 -21.86 -16.46
C THR A 112 11.28 -23.23 -15.76
N GLY A 113 10.92 -23.29 -14.49
CA GLY A 113 10.98 -24.52 -13.68
C GLY A 113 9.78 -24.75 -12.77
N ASN A 114 8.66 -24.06 -13.00
CA ASN A 114 7.48 -24.08 -12.13
C ASN A 114 7.82 -23.81 -10.65
N LYS A 115 8.75 -22.88 -10.42
CA LYS A 115 9.25 -22.50 -9.09
C LYS A 115 8.42 -21.41 -8.44
N ILE A 116 7.70 -20.60 -9.24
CA ILE A 116 6.79 -19.60 -8.72
C ILE A 116 5.60 -20.36 -8.11
N ASN A 117 5.39 -20.16 -6.82
CA ASN A 117 4.27 -20.77 -6.11
C ASN A 117 2.93 -20.22 -6.63
N LYS A 118 1.82 -20.80 -6.15
CA LYS A 118 0.46 -20.41 -6.57
C LYS A 118 -0.11 -19.22 -5.76
N LEU A 119 0.71 -18.56 -4.94
CA LEU A 119 0.25 -17.36 -4.24
C LEU A 119 0.08 -16.19 -5.21
N PRO A 120 -0.81 -15.26 -4.92
CA PRO A 120 -0.86 -13.97 -5.60
C PRO A 120 0.50 -13.29 -5.58
N ILE A 121 0.78 -12.55 -6.65
CA ILE A 121 2.06 -11.88 -6.82
C ILE A 121 1.81 -10.37 -6.83
N VAL A 122 2.50 -9.65 -5.96
CA VAL A 122 2.51 -8.19 -5.94
C VAL A 122 3.85 -7.71 -6.47
N CYS A 123 3.83 -6.97 -7.57
CA CYS A 123 5.00 -6.31 -8.12
C CYS A 123 4.97 -4.83 -7.78
N VAL A 124 6.05 -4.35 -7.16
CA VAL A 124 6.22 -2.95 -6.77
C VAL A 124 7.39 -2.39 -7.56
N THR A 125 7.14 -1.37 -8.36
CA THR A 125 8.16 -0.78 -9.23
C THR A 125 8.35 0.69 -8.93
N SER A 126 9.61 1.12 -8.81
CA SER A 126 10.01 2.52 -8.73
C SER A 126 11.44 2.66 -9.25
N ASP A 127 11.92 3.90 -9.36
CA ASP A 127 13.33 4.13 -9.59
C ASP A 127 14.15 3.40 -8.51
N PRO A 128 15.19 2.63 -8.87
CA PRO A 128 16.01 1.90 -7.91
C PRO A 128 16.56 2.76 -6.76
N LEU A 129 16.85 4.04 -7.00
CA LEU A 129 17.32 4.95 -5.96
C LEU A 129 16.27 5.19 -4.88
N ASN A 130 14.98 5.13 -5.22
CA ASN A 130 13.90 5.25 -4.22
C ASN A 130 13.89 4.10 -3.21
N PHE A 131 14.41 2.92 -3.59
CA PHE A 131 14.52 1.77 -2.68
C PHE A 131 15.89 1.69 -2.00
N TRP A 132 16.99 1.85 -2.74
CA TRP A 132 18.33 1.46 -2.28
C TRP A 132 19.35 2.59 -2.16
N ASP A 133 18.99 3.85 -2.48
CA ASP A 133 19.89 4.97 -2.21
C ASP A 133 20.20 5.04 -0.70
N PRO A 134 21.49 5.18 -0.29
CA PRO A 134 21.88 5.14 1.12
C PRO A 134 21.20 6.21 2.00
N VAL A 135 20.74 7.31 1.39
CA VAL A 135 20.13 8.43 2.11
C VAL A 135 18.62 8.45 1.98
N LYS A 136 18.09 8.17 0.78
CA LYS A 136 16.68 8.32 0.43
C LYS A 136 15.95 7.00 0.23
N GLY A 137 16.65 5.89 0.09
CA GLY A 137 16.05 4.60 -0.21
C GLY A 137 15.30 4.03 0.99
N ILE A 138 14.02 3.68 0.82
CA ILE A 138 13.21 3.14 1.93
C ILE A 138 13.61 1.72 2.35
N TYR A 139 14.43 1.02 1.55
CA TYR A 139 15.02 -0.30 1.84
C TYR A 139 16.50 -0.20 2.30
N ALA A 140 17.10 0.97 2.23
CA ALA A 140 18.47 1.16 2.73
C ALA A 140 18.54 0.98 4.26
N VAL A 141 19.75 0.75 4.77
CA VAL A 141 19.98 0.68 6.21
C VAL A 141 20.06 2.11 6.75
N HIS A 142 19.14 2.47 7.62
CA HIS A 142 19.08 3.78 8.26
C HIS A 142 19.30 3.65 9.76
N THR A 143 19.79 4.72 10.39
CA THR A 143 19.89 4.83 11.86
C THR A 143 18.56 5.24 12.49
N VAL A 144 17.68 5.87 11.70
CA VAL A 144 16.33 6.30 12.11
C VAL A 144 15.35 5.80 11.05
N LYS A 145 14.17 5.39 11.46
CA LYS A 145 13.12 4.92 10.56
C LYS A 145 12.82 5.96 9.48
N PRO A 146 12.86 5.59 8.19
CA PRO A 146 12.44 6.46 7.12
C PRO A 146 10.96 6.85 7.27
N ASP A 147 10.67 8.14 7.30
CA ASP A 147 9.29 8.67 7.38
C ASP A 147 8.88 9.43 6.11
N TRP A 148 9.37 8.97 4.99
CA TRP A 148 8.98 9.51 3.68
C TRP A 148 8.37 8.42 2.82
N GLU A 149 7.58 8.86 1.86
CA GLU A 149 6.90 8.03 0.88
C GLU A 149 7.57 8.19 -0.48
N ILE A 150 7.71 7.09 -1.21
CA ILE A 150 8.23 7.07 -2.58
C ILE A 150 7.09 6.79 -3.57
N PRO A 151 7.09 7.39 -4.77
CA PRO A 151 6.15 7.04 -5.82
C PRO A 151 6.45 5.63 -6.34
N ILE A 152 5.41 4.85 -6.55
CA ILE A 152 5.51 3.48 -7.09
C ILE A 152 4.48 3.24 -8.20
N ASN A 153 4.75 2.22 -9.01
CA ASN A 153 3.74 1.46 -9.72
C ASN A 153 3.53 0.14 -8.98
N ILE A 154 2.29 -0.30 -8.83
CA ILE A 154 1.95 -1.55 -8.18
C ILE A 154 1.02 -2.38 -9.06
N GLU A 155 1.42 -3.65 -9.29
CA GLU A 155 0.68 -4.63 -10.08
C GLU A 155 0.33 -5.80 -9.17
N LEU A 156 -0.92 -6.29 -9.25
CA LEU A 156 -1.34 -7.52 -8.59
C LEU A 156 -1.66 -8.57 -9.66
N TYR A 157 -1.02 -9.70 -9.59
CA TYR A 157 -1.32 -10.89 -10.39
C TYR A 157 -1.91 -11.96 -9.49
N GLU A 158 -3.12 -12.43 -9.83
CA GLU A 158 -3.81 -13.47 -9.05
C GLU A 158 -3.11 -14.84 -9.13
N ASN A 159 -2.27 -15.03 -10.15
CA ASN A 159 -1.53 -16.27 -10.38
C ASN A 159 -2.42 -17.51 -10.45
N ASP A 160 -3.59 -17.35 -11.01
CA ASP A 160 -4.65 -18.36 -11.17
C ASP A 160 -4.78 -18.87 -12.61
N GLY A 161 -3.77 -18.59 -13.44
CA GLY A 161 -3.73 -18.93 -14.87
C GLY A 161 -4.29 -17.84 -15.78
N ARG A 162 -4.84 -16.76 -15.26
CA ARG A 162 -5.20 -15.57 -16.05
C ARG A 162 -3.95 -14.79 -16.43
N THR A 163 -3.95 -14.21 -17.63
CA THR A 163 -2.92 -13.28 -18.09
C THR A 163 -3.27 -11.85 -17.70
N GLY A 164 -2.26 -11.04 -17.42
CA GLY A 164 -2.39 -9.65 -17.02
C GLY A 164 -2.66 -9.45 -15.53
N ALA A 165 -2.46 -8.23 -15.09
CA ALA A 165 -2.68 -7.84 -13.70
C ALA A 165 -4.18 -7.71 -13.38
N ALA A 166 -4.57 -8.08 -12.18
CA ALA A 166 -5.89 -7.79 -11.64
C ALA A 166 -6.08 -6.29 -11.43
N PHE A 167 -5.01 -5.59 -11.08
CA PHE A 167 -4.87 -4.14 -11.21
C PHE A 167 -3.41 -3.77 -11.45
N ASP A 168 -3.23 -2.63 -12.12
CA ASP A 168 -1.96 -1.96 -12.40
C ASP A 168 -2.18 -0.46 -12.16
N LEU A 169 -1.62 0.06 -11.07
CA LEU A 169 -1.94 1.38 -10.56
C LEU A 169 -0.71 2.10 -10.03
N ARG A 170 -0.78 3.42 -10.01
CA ARG A 170 0.22 4.27 -9.34
C ARG A 170 -0.20 4.53 -7.91
N GLY A 171 0.79 4.56 -7.01
CA GLY A 171 0.59 4.84 -5.60
C GLY A 171 1.87 5.32 -4.94
N GLY A 172 1.85 5.42 -3.62
CA GLY A 172 3.01 5.65 -2.79
C GLY A 172 3.33 4.43 -1.95
N ALA A 173 4.60 4.24 -1.63
CA ALA A 173 5.05 3.24 -0.66
C ALA A 173 5.96 3.87 0.38
N LYS A 174 5.83 3.44 1.63
CA LYS A 174 6.78 3.76 2.69
C LYS A 174 7.08 2.54 3.56
N SER A 175 8.26 2.52 4.15
CA SER A 175 8.59 1.53 5.17
C SER A 175 7.79 1.81 6.44
N THR A 176 7.13 0.77 6.98
CA THR A 176 6.26 0.88 8.15
C THR A 176 6.65 -0.10 9.25
N GLY A 177 5.95 -0.05 10.40
CA GLY A 177 6.23 -0.85 11.59
C GLY A 177 7.24 -0.22 12.54
N LEU A 178 7.19 -0.57 13.83
CA LEU A 178 8.12 -0.05 14.86
C LEU A 178 9.49 -0.72 14.79
N TYR A 179 9.53 -2.03 14.59
CA TYR A 179 10.75 -2.84 14.54
C TYR A 179 11.05 -3.35 13.12
N SER A 180 10.02 -3.76 12.38
CA SER A 180 10.18 -4.47 11.09
C SER A 180 10.87 -3.65 9.99
N TRP A 181 10.94 -2.31 10.12
CA TRP A 181 11.71 -1.47 9.19
C TRP A 181 13.22 -1.74 9.21
N GLN A 182 13.73 -2.38 10.27
CA GLN A 182 15.14 -2.77 10.39
C GLN A 182 15.44 -4.15 9.78
N LEU A 183 14.40 -4.95 9.52
CA LEU A 183 14.56 -6.28 8.97
C LEU A 183 14.95 -6.23 7.48
N PRO A 184 15.63 -7.28 6.96
CA PRO A 184 15.95 -7.37 5.54
C PRO A 184 14.72 -7.29 4.64
N GLU A 185 13.65 -7.99 4.99
CA GLU A 185 12.33 -7.87 4.36
C GLU A 185 11.48 -6.89 5.16
N LYS A 186 11.24 -5.72 4.58
CA LYS A 186 10.54 -4.62 5.25
C LYS A 186 9.04 -4.70 5.00
N MET A 187 8.28 -4.29 6.01
CA MET A 187 6.86 -4.02 5.82
C MET A 187 6.68 -2.73 5.01
N LEU A 188 5.88 -2.78 3.96
CA LEU A 188 5.53 -1.63 3.13
C LEU A 188 4.07 -1.23 3.37
N GLY A 189 3.86 0.03 3.72
CA GLY A 189 2.55 0.67 3.64
C GLY A 189 2.35 1.19 2.22
N ILE A 190 1.26 0.76 1.58
CA ILE A 190 0.88 1.18 0.23
C ILE A 190 -0.25 2.19 0.34
N ASN A 191 -0.10 3.35 -0.29
CA ASN A 191 -1.03 4.47 -0.21
C ASN A 191 -1.48 4.90 -1.60
N PHE A 192 -2.79 5.10 -1.77
CA PHE A 192 -3.36 5.68 -2.98
C PHE A 192 -3.84 7.09 -2.70
N ARG A 193 -3.38 8.03 -3.52
CA ARG A 193 -3.70 9.44 -3.42
C ARG A 193 -3.85 10.04 -4.81
N LYS A 194 -4.66 11.10 -4.93
CA LYS A 194 -4.88 11.81 -6.20
C LYS A 194 -3.59 12.29 -6.85
N GLU A 195 -2.58 12.62 -6.06
CA GLU A 195 -1.26 13.06 -6.55
C GLU A 195 -0.52 12.00 -7.35
N TYR A 196 -0.78 10.71 -7.08
CA TYR A 196 -0.28 9.59 -7.88
C TYR A 196 -1.18 9.24 -9.07
N GLY A 197 -2.33 9.89 -9.21
CA GLY A 197 -3.31 9.63 -10.25
C GLY A 197 -4.43 8.66 -9.85
N THR A 198 -4.26 7.90 -8.76
CA THR A 198 -5.25 6.93 -8.25
C THR A 198 -5.52 7.23 -6.79
N ALA A 199 -6.75 7.62 -6.46
CA ALA A 199 -7.12 7.98 -5.07
C ALA A 199 -7.49 6.77 -4.21
N LYS A 200 -7.83 5.64 -4.81
CA LYS A 200 -8.26 4.39 -4.16
C LYS A 200 -8.26 3.26 -5.18
N ILE A 201 -8.18 2.04 -4.71
CA ILE A 201 -8.50 0.85 -5.51
C ILE A 201 -9.91 0.37 -5.18
N ASP A 202 -10.62 -0.14 -6.17
CA ASP A 202 -11.89 -0.84 -6.04
C ASP A 202 -11.64 -2.29 -6.49
N TYR A 203 -11.16 -3.09 -5.54
CA TYR A 203 -10.79 -4.48 -5.74
C TYR A 203 -10.86 -5.24 -4.41
N PRO A 204 -11.46 -6.45 -4.34
CA PRO A 204 -11.53 -7.24 -3.11
C PRO A 204 -10.16 -7.83 -2.77
N LEU A 205 -9.28 -7.05 -2.15
CA LEU A 205 -7.94 -7.51 -1.77
C LEU A 205 -8.00 -8.71 -0.82
N ILE A 206 -8.96 -8.72 0.09
CA ILE A 206 -9.21 -9.77 1.09
C ILE A 206 -10.59 -10.35 0.80
N PHE A 207 -10.66 -11.60 0.37
CA PHE A 207 -11.89 -12.19 -0.18
C PHE A 207 -12.97 -12.50 0.86
N ASP A 208 -12.60 -12.72 2.11
CA ASP A 208 -13.50 -13.01 3.23
C ASP A 208 -13.95 -11.76 3.99
N LYS A 209 -13.61 -10.58 3.48
CA LYS A 209 -14.03 -9.27 4.02
C LYS A 209 -15.06 -8.60 3.10
N PRO A 210 -16.02 -7.85 3.68
CA PRO A 210 -16.99 -7.08 2.89
C PRO A 210 -16.35 -5.89 2.18
N ARG A 211 -15.25 -5.36 2.70
CA ARG A 211 -14.53 -4.20 2.15
C ARG A 211 -13.96 -4.51 0.77
N LYS A 212 -14.22 -3.63 -0.20
CA LYS A 212 -13.68 -3.71 -1.57
C LYS A 212 -12.90 -2.49 -1.99
N VAL A 213 -13.02 -1.40 -1.23
CA VAL A 213 -12.39 -0.13 -1.55
C VAL A 213 -11.28 0.16 -0.56
N TYR A 214 -10.06 0.39 -1.07
CA TYR A 214 -8.89 0.63 -0.23
C TYR A 214 -8.19 1.91 -0.69
N LYS A 215 -7.95 2.84 0.23
CA LYS A 215 -7.01 3.95 0.06
C LYS A 215 -5.62 3.55 0.50
N THR A 216 -5.54 2.61 1.43
CA THR A 216 -4.29 2.08 1.97
C THR A 216 -4.41 0.59 2.27
N PHE A 217 -3.29 -0.13 2.18
CA PHE A 217 -3.10 -1.48 2.70
C PHE A 217 -1.61 -1.71 3.00
N SER A 218 -1.29 -2.81 3.64
CA SER A 218 0.10 -3.16 3.96
C SER A 218 0.54 -4.44 3.27
N LEU A 219 1.79 -4.47 2.86
CA LEU A 219 2.53 -5.68 2.51
C LEU A 219 3.42 -6.02 3.70
N ARG A 220 2.95 -6.94 4.57
CA ARG A 220 3.58 -7.26 5.85
C ARG A 220 4.52 -8.45 5.73
N ALA A 221 5.80 -8.21 5.92
CA ALA A 221 6.84 -9.25 5.98
C ALA A 221 6.92 -9.90 7.37
N SER A 222 5.77 -10.26 7.94
CA SER A 222 5.60 -11.03 9.20
C SER A 222 6.11 -10.36 10.49
N GLY A 223 6.69 -9.16 10.44
CA GLY A 223 7.09 -8.43 11.64
C GLY A 223 8.01 -9.22 12.57
N SER A 224 7.65 -9.36 13.85
CA SER A 224 8.43 -10.11 14.85
C SER A 224 8.54 -11.61 14.58
N ASP A 225 7.70 -12.15 13.70
CA ASP A 225 7.74 -13.56 13.27
C ASP A 225 8.66 -13.81 12.06
N TRP A 226 9.33 -12.74 11.57
CA TRP A 226 10.28 -12.85 10.46
C TRP A 226 11.42 -13.82 10.79
N GLY A 227 11.69 -14.73 9.87
CA GLY A 227 12.69 -15.79 10.08
C GLY A 227 12.22 -16.96 10.95
N ASN A 228 11.01 -16.92 11.47
CA ASN A 228 10.36 -18.03 12.22
C ASN A 228 9.29 -18.69 11.34
N THR A 229 8.01 -18.52 11.67
CA THR A 229 6.92 -19.17 10.93
C THR A 229 6.45 -18.37 9.72
N MET A 230 6.67 -17.05 9.70
CA MET A 230 6.29 -16.09 8.66
C MET A 230 4.77 -15.91 8.47
N PHE A 231 3.92 -16.53 9.30
CA PHE A 231 2.46 -16.44 9.17
C PHE A 231 1.70 -16.41 10.50
N ARG A 232 2.38 -16.35 11.65
CA ARG A 232 1.77 -16.38 13.00
C ARG A 232 0.60 -15.39 13.13
N ASP A 233 0.86 -14.13 12.86
CA ASP A 233 -0.14 -13.06 12.94
C ASP A 233 -1.36 -13.36 12.05
N GLY A 234 -1.14 -13.71 10.77
CA GLY A 234 -2.22 -14.10 9.87
C GLY A 234 -3.01 -15.31 10.35
N MET A 235 -2.35 -16.32 10.92
CA MET A 235 -2.99 -17.52 11.46
C MET A 235 -3.88 -17.19 12.65
N ILE A 236 -3.37 -16.42 13.62
CA ILE A 236 -4.13 -16.07 14.83
C ILE A 236 -5.32 -15.18 14.47
N GLN A 237 -5.14 -14.16 13.63
CA GLN A 237 -6.20 -13.30 13.16
C GLN A 237 -7.29 -14.08 12.41
N THR A 238 -6.90 -15.03 11.55
CA THR A 238 -7.84 -15.89 10.84
C THR A 238 -8.60 -16.81 11.80
N ALA A 239 -7.91 -17.40 12.78
CA ALA A 239 -8.55 -18.24 13.79
C ALA A 239 -9.54 -17.43 14.65
N ALA A 240 -9.21 -16.18 15.00
CA ALA A 240 -10.10 -15.29 15.73
C ALA A 240 -11.37 -14.98 14.94
N VAL A 241 -11.28 -14.67 13.64
CA VAL A 241 -12.43 -14.38 12.77
C VAL A 241 -13.47 -15.51 12.77
N TYR A 242 -13.01 -16.76 12.70
CA TYR A 242 -13.93 -17.90 12.60
C TYR A 242 -14.55 -18.33 13.93
N ASN A 243 -14.03 -17.84 15.05
CA ASN A 243 -14.43 -18.31 16.37
C ASN A 243 -14.89 -17.20 17.33
N THR A 244 -14.79 -15.95 16.94
CA THR A 244 -15.13 -14.79 17.79
C THR A 244 -15.87 -13.72 17.00
N SER A 245 -16.39 -12.71 17.68
CA SER A 245 -16.97 -11.50 17.08
C SER A 245 -15.97 -10.35 16.92
N LEU A 246 -14.68 -10.61 17.18
CA LEU A 246 -13.62 -9.60 17.15
C LEU A 246 -13.41 -9.00 15.76
N ASP A 247 -13.19 -7.72 15.74
CA ASP A 247 -12.58 -7.07 14.59
C ASP A 247 -11.15 -7.57 14.40
N ASN A 248 -10.79 -7.81 13.17
CA ASN A 248 -9.49 -8.32 12.82
C ASN A 248 -9.01 -7.76 11.48
N MET A 249 -7.72 -7.64 11.34
CA MET A 249 -7.12 -7.31 10.04
C MET A 249 -7.26 -8.49 9.08
N GLY A 250 -7.89 -8.25 7.93
CA GLY A 250 -7.94 -9.25 6.87
C GLY A 250 -6.52 -9.71 6.48
N PHE A 251 -6.41 -10.98 6.09
CA PHE A 251 -5.15 -11.64 5.76
C PHE A 251 -5.21 -12.29 4.38
N ARG A 252 -4.21 -12.04 3.56
CA ARG A 252 -4.02 -12.75 2.31
C ARG A 252 -2.53 -12.92 2.04
N ALA A 253 -2.04 -14.16 2.03
CA ALA A 253 -0.66 -14.45 1.68
C ALA A 253 -0.38 -14.06 0.22
N SER A 254 0.77 -13.45 -0.03
CA SER A 254 1.27 -13.12 -1.37
C SER A 254 2.80 -13.19 -1.40
N VAL A 255 3.37 -13.19 -2.59
CA VAL A 255 4.79 -12.96 -2.80
C VAL A 255 5.02 -11.58 -3.40
N VAL A 256 6.11 -10.94 -3.01
CA VAL A 256 6.44 -9.59 -3.47
C VAL A 256 7.67 -9.62 -4.35
N TYR A 257 7.62 -8.88 -5.44
CA TYR A 257 8.76 -8.54 -6.28
C TYR A 257 8.95 -7.02 -6.29
N ILE A 258 10.16 -6.57 -6.06
CA ILE A 258 10.55 -5.14 -6.19
C ILE A 258 11.46 -5.02 -7.40
N ASN A 259 11.07 -4.23 -8.40
CA ASN A 259 11.79 -4.09 -9.66
C ASN A 259 12.19 -5.45 -10.28
N GLY A 260 11.27 -6.43 -10.23
CA GLY A 260 11.49 -7.79 -10.75
C GLY A 260 12.33 -8.71 -9.83
N GLN A 261 12.88 -8.20 -8.73
CA GLN A 261 13.60 -9.00 -7.75
C GLN A 261 12.64 -9.60 -6.72
N TYR A 262 12.74 -10.91 -6.46
CA TYR A 262 11.95 -11.58 -5.44
C TYR A 262 12.33 -11.10 -4.03
N MET A 263 11.34 -10.72 -3.24
CA MET A 263 11.49 -10.13 -1.90
C MET A 263 10.82 -10.98 -0.80
N GLY A 264 10.49 -12.24 -1.10
CA GLY A 264 9.89 -13.12 -0.09
C GLY A 264 8.37 -13.07 -0.02
N VAL A 265 7.84 -13.71 1.03
CA VAL A 265 6.40 -13.77 1.31
C VAL A 265 6.02 -12.52 2.11
N HIS A 266 5.07 -11.76 1.57
CA HIS A 266 4.46 -10.65 2.27
C HIS A 266 2.95 -10.86 2.31
N ASN A 267 2.38 -10.64 3.47
CA ASN A 267 0.94 -10.77 3.64
C ASN A 267 0.26 -9.45 3.30
N ILE A 268 -0.69 -9.48 2.37
CA ILE A 268 -1.59 -8.34 2.15
C ILE A 268 -2.46 -8.21 3.38
N ARG A 269 -2.43 -7.05 4.04
CA ARG A 269 -3.15 -6.78 5.28
C ARG A 269 -3.91 -5.47 5.19
N GLU A 270 -5.08 -5.44 5.77
CA GLU A 270 -5.79 -4.19 6.02
C GLU A 270 -5.01 -3.34 7.03
N LYS A 271 -5.24 -2.05 6.99
CA LYS A 271 -4.96 -1.14 8.10
C LYS A 271 -6.26 -0.91 8.84
N ILE A 272 -6.24 -1.01 10.18
CA ILE A 272 -7.37 -0.62 11.02
C ILE A 272 -7.28 0.89 11.19
N ASP A 273 -8.16 1.57 10.46
CA ASP A 273 -8.28 3.02 10.40
C ASP A 273 -9.75 3.40 10.14
N GLU A 274 -10.05 4.67 9.93
CA GLU A 274 -11.40 5.11 9.61
C GLU A 274 -11.99 4.36 8.40
N ASP A 275 -11.20 4.15 7.33
CA ASP A 275 -11.66 3.44 6.14
C ASP A 275 -11.95 1.95 6.41
N TYR A 276 -11.31 1.33 7.42
CA TYR A 276 -11.64 -0.02 7.87
C TYR A 276 -13.06 -0.08 8.45
N ILE A 277 -13.40 0.83 9.34
CA ILE A 277 -14.72 0.89 9.97
C ILE A 277 -15.79 1.18 8.91
N VAL A 278 -15.55 2.15 8.03
CA VAL A 278 -16.46 2.46 6.92
C VAL A 278 -16.68 1.26 6.01
N GLY A 279 -15.61 0.54 5.64
CA GLY A 279 -15.67 -0.56 4.66
C GLY A 279 -16.21 -1.86 5.23
N ASN A 280 -15.88 -2.20 6.47
CA ASN A 280 -16.27 -3.47 7.09
C ASN A 280 -17.57 -3.39 7.89
N HIS A 281 -17.90 -2.23 8.50
CA HIS A 281 -19.11 -2.04 9.31
C HIS A 281 -20.18 -1.19 8.62
N GLY A 282 -19.88 -0.55 7.49
CA GLY A 282 -20.85 0.26 6.74
C GLY A 282 -21.22 1.58 7.42
N LEU A 283 -20.45 2.02 8.41
CA LEU A 283 -20.66 3.31 9.07
C LEU A 283 -20.16 4.47 8.20
N ALA A 284 -20.79 5.64 8.35
CA ALA A 284 -20.31 6.83 7.67
C ALA A 284 -19.05 7.39 8.37
N ALA A 285 -18.10 7.91 7.60
CA ALA A 285 -16.91 8.58 8.14
C ALA A 285 -17.30 9.69 9.13
N GLY A 286 -16.56 9.80 10.24
CA GLY A 286 -16.78 10.79 11.29
C GLY A 286 -17.94 10.50 12.25
N THR A 287 -18.70 9.39 12.07
CA THR A 287 -19.83 9.01 12.96
C THR A 287 -19.43 8.10 14.12
N PHE A 288 -18.15 7.87 14.32
CA PHE A 288 -17.59 7.05 15.40
C PHE A 288 -16.32 7.71 15.96
N ASP A 289 -15.97 7.32 17.16
CA ASP A 289 -14.68 7.62 17.77
C ASP A 289 -13.79 6.37 17.67
N MET A 290 -12.51 6.57 17.37
CA MET A 290 -11.52 5.52 17.21
C MET A 290 -10.22 5.93 17.89
N ILE A 291 -9.77 5.14 18.84
CA ILE A 291 -8.63 5.43 19.71
C ILE A 291 -7.61 4.32 19.61
N GLU A 292 -6.38 4.66 19.28
CA GLU A 292 -5.23 3.78 19.33
C GLU A 292 -4.51 3.90 20.68
N GLU A 293 -4.27 2.78 21.33
CA GLU A 293 -3.46 2.70 22.55
C GLU A 293 -2.04 2.28 22.18
N THR A 294 -1.05 3.05 22.61
CA THR A 294 0.37 2.79 22.37
C THR A 294 1.17 2.99 23.64
N ASP A 295 2.43 2.56 23.67
CA ASP A 295 3.36 2.81 24.79
C ASP A 295 3.58 4.31 25.07
N ALA A 296 3.38 5.16 24.07
CA ALA A 296 3.54 6.61 24.20
C ALA A 296 2.24 7.34 24.64
N GLY A 297 1.14 6.61 24.79
CA GLY A 297 -0.18 7.14 25.15
C GLY A 297 -1.24 6.78 24.12
N HIS A 298 -2.41 7.43 24.20
CA HIS A 298 -3.53 7.21 23.30
C HIS A 298 -3.62 8.34 22.26
N TYR A 299 -4.00 7.93 21.05
CA TYR A 299 -4.19 8.80 19.91
C TYR A 299 -5.60 8.65 19.35
N ALA A 300 -6.28 9.77 19.08
CA ALA A 300 -7.54 9.74 18.36
C ALA A 300 -7.24 9.60 16.86
N GLU A 301 -7.42 8.41 16.30
CA GLU A 301 -7.34 8.18 14.85
C GLU A 301 -8.53 8.87 14.15
N THR A 302 -9.71 8.85 14.80
CA THR A 302 -10.93 9.54 14.35
C THR A 302 -11.74 9.98 15.56
N GLY A 303 -12.39 11.14 15.50
CA GLY A 303 -13.22 11.66 16.55
C GLY A 303 -12.47 12.43 17.63
N ASP A 304 -12.90 12.30 18.88
CA ASP A 304 -12.29 12.97 20.04
C ASP A 304 -12.20 12.05 21.27
N PHE A 305 -11.54 12.54 22.33
CA PHE A 305 -11.34 11.76 23.56
C PHE A 305 -12.50 11.77 24.54
N LYS A 306 -13.56 12.58 24.34
CA LYS A 306 -14.61 12.77 25.37
C LYS A 306 -15.27 11.46 25.81
N ALA A 307 -15.66 10.61 24.83
CA ALA A 307 -16.26 9.32 25.13
C ALA A 307 -15.24 8.37 25.80
N ASN A 308 -13.98 8.44 25.39
CA ASN A 308 -12.89 7.67 25.98
C ASN A 308 -12.61 8.09 27.41
N ASP A 309 -12.49 9.40 27.67
CA ASP A 309 -12.21 9.92 29.02
C ASP A 309 -13.36 9.58 29.99
N PHE A 310 -14.60 9.67 29.51
CA PHE A 310 -15.75 9.20 30.26
C PHE A 310 -15.66 7.70 30.59
N PHE A 311 -15.37 6.87 29.61
CA PHE A 311 -15.19 5.43 29.79
C PHE A 311 -14.08 5.11 30.80
N LEU A 312 -12.90 5.75 30.67
CA LEU A 312 -11.79 5.57 31.60
C LEU A 312 -12.16 6.00 33.01
N SER A 313 -12.97 7.05 33.19
CA SER A 313 -13.46 7.47 34.50
C SER A 313 -14.37 6.43 35.18
N LEU A 314 -15.04 5.59 34.40
CA LEU A 314 -15.85 4.47 34.90
C LEU A 314 -14.96 3.29 35.30
N THR A 315 -13.98 2.94 34.48
CA THR A 315 -13.07 1.80 34.74
C THR A 315 -12.13 2.04 35.91
N ALA A 316 -11.91 3.30 36.28
CA ALA A 316 -11.12 3.69 37.47
C ALA A 316 -11.85 3.46 38.80
N LYS A 317 -13.15 3.13 38.80
CA LYS A 317 -13.93 2.86 40.01
C LYS A 317 -13.73 1.43 40.48
N ASP A 318 -14.11 1.16 41.73
CA ASP A 318 -14.15 -0.20 42.26
C ASP A 318 -15.20 -1.04 41.54
N LEU A 319 -14.75 -1.92 40.62
CA LEU A 319 -15.60 -2.77 39.78
C LEU A 319 -16.12 -4.02 40.54
N SER A 320 -15.71 -4.26 41.81
CA SER A 320 -16.36 -5.25 42.67
C SER A 320 -17.77 -4.80 43.07
N ASN A 321 -18.05 -3.51 43.01
CA ASN A 321 -19.38 -2.95 43.16
C ASN A 321 -20.19 -3.15 41.86
N GLN A 322 -21.33 -3.85 41.95
CA GLN A 322 -22.17 -4.20 40.84
C GLN A 322 -22.61 -2.97 39.99
N ALA A 323 -22.99 -1.87 40.63
CA ALA A 323 -23.42 -0.67 39.92
C ALA A 323 -22.30 -0.02 39.11
N ASN A 324 -21.05 -0.07 39.57
CA ASN A 324 -19.89 0.41 38.83
C ASN A 324 -19.59 -0.50 37.66
N TYR A 325 -19.65 -1.82 37.86
CA TYR A 325 -19.50 -2.81 36.79
C TYR A 325 -20.58 -2.63 35.69
N ASP A 326 -21.83 -2.49 36.11
CA ASP A 326 -22.96 -2.30 35.16
C ASP A 326 -22.78 -1.01 34.32
N ALA A 327 -22.24 0.06 34.96
CA ALA A 327 -21.92 1.30 34.27
C ALA A 327 -20.84 1.12 33.18
N VAL A 328 -19.81 0.31 33.43
CA VAL A 328 -18.78 -0.05 32.44
C VAL A 328 -19.41 -0.94 31.36
N ALA A 329 -20.16 -1.97 31.72
CA ALA A 329 -20.82 -2.90 30.81
C ALA A 329 -21.86 -2.21 29.89
N ALA A 330 -22.40 -1.08 30.30
CA ALA A 330 -23.24 -0.23 29.47
C ALA A 330 -22.47 0.50 28.36
N GLN A 331 -21.16 0.71 28.53
CA GLN A 331 -20.30 1.44 27.58
C GLN A 331 -19.40 0.53 26.76
N MET A 332 -19.20 -0.71 27.15
CA MET A 332 -18.30 -1.65 26.49
C MET A 332 -19.01 -2.96 26.14
N ASP A 333 -18.66 -3.57 25.01
CA ASP A 333 -19.07 -4.93 24.70
C ASP A 333 -18.20 -5.91 25.52
N ILE A 334 -18.77 -6.40 26.63
CA ILE A 334 -18.05 -7.26 27.56
C ILE A 334 -17.73 -8.62 26.94
N ASN A 335 -18.61 -9.14 26.06
CA ASN A 335 -18.36 -10.43 25.40
C ASN A 335 -17.19 -10.29 24.45
N GLU A 336 -17.18 -9.28 23.60
CA GLU A 336 -16.08 -9.01 22.67
C GLU A 336 -14.76 -8.74 23.39
N PHE A 337 -14.80 -7.97 24.49
CA PHE A 337 -13.63 -7.78 25.34
C PHE A 337 -13.11 -9.11 25.93
N THR A 338 -13.99 -9.99 26.37
CA THR A 338 -13.62 -11.31 26.90
C THR A 338 -13.02 -12.20 25.81
N GLU A 339 -13.58 -12.16 24.60
CA GLU A 339 -13.04 -12.86 23.42
C GLU A 339 -11.63 -12.33 23.07
N MET A 340 -11.43 -11.01 23.10
CA MET A 340 -10.14 -10.39 22.86
C MET A 340 -9.10 -10.87 23.88
N VAL A 341 -9.38 -10.75 25.19
CA VAL A 341 -8.46 -11.18 26.24
C VAL A 341 -8.17 -12.68 26.13
N SER A 342 -9.19 -13.50 25.83
CA SER A 342 -9.02 -14.95 25.65
C SER A 342 -8.12 -15.28 24.47
N THR A 343 -8.26 -14.58 23.35
CA THR A 343 -7.42 -14.73 22.16
C THR A 343 -5.98 -14.35 22.45
N GLU A 344 -5.77 -13.24 23.12
CA GLU A 344 -4.45 -12.73 23.50
C GLU A 344 -3.71 -13.71 24.44
N VAL A 345 -4.41 -14.19 25.47
CA VAL A 345 -3.84 -15.16 26.43
C VAL A 345 -3.56 -16.50 25.73
N TYR A 346 -4.49 -17.01 24.92
CA TYR A 346 -4.32 -18.27 24.19
C TYR A 346 -3.14 -18.22 23.21
N SER A 347 -2.98 -17.12 22.49
CA SER A 347 -1.89 -16.92 21.54
C SER A 347 -0.54 -16.62 22.22
N GLY A 348 -0.53 -16.37 23.53
CA GLY A 348 0.67 -15.97 24.27
C GLY A 348 1.22 -14.62 23.83
N ASN A 349 0.34 -13.70 23.39
CA ASN A 349 0.74 -12.36 22.98
C ASN A 349 1.15 -11.54 24.20
N ASN A 350 2.39 -11.11 24.25
CA ASN A 350 2.92 -10.26 25.31
C ASN A 350 2.94 -8.77 24.93
N SER A 351 2.37 -8.42 23.79
CA SER A 351 2.30 -7.05 23.25
C SER A 351 0.92 -6.40 23.39
N ILE A 352 0.02 -7.00 24.17
CA ILE A 352 -1.37 -6.54 24.30
C ILE A 352 -1.51 -5.08 24.74
N GLY A 353 -0.54 -4.54 25.47
CA GLY A 353 -0.62 -3.19 26.03
C GLY A 353 -0.40 -2.04 25.04
N HIS A 354 0.13 -2.31 23.84
CA HIS A 354 0.52 -1.27 22.90
C HIS A 354 0.12 -1.54 21.43
N ASN A 355 -0.70 -2.55 21.21
CA ASN A 355 -1.27 -2.88 19.90
C ASN A 355 -2.78 -3.04 20.02
N LEU A 356 -3.44 -2.07 20.62
CA LEU A 356 -4.87 -2.10 20.87
C LEU A 356 -5.54 -0.92 20.18
N MET A 357 -6.51 -1.22 19.36
CA MET A 357 -7.43 -0.24 18.80
C MET A 357 -8.81 -0.43 19.45
N LYS A 358 -9.49 0.66 19.78
CA LYS A 358 -10.88 0.62 20.19
C LYS A 358 -11.70 1.66 19.43
N TRP A 359 -12.92 1.32 19.13
CA TRP A 359 -13.82 2.22 18.45
C TRP A 359 -15.25 2.12 18.98
N LYS A 360 -16.03 3.17 18.73
CA LYS A 360 -17.42 3.26 19.17
C LYS A 360 -18.20 4.18 18.27
N ALA A 361 -19.39 3.74 17.80
CA ALA A 361 -20.34 4.63 17.13
C ALA A 361 -20.85 5.70 18.12
N LYS A 362 -20.91 6.96 17.68
CA LYS A 362 -21.20 8.12 18.55
C LYS A 362 -22.58 8.07 19.18
N ASP A 363 -23.59 7.66 18.41
CA ASP A 363 -24.98 7.82 18.83
C ASP A 363 -25.51 6.73 19.77
N SER A 364 -24.99 5.51 19.73
CA SER A 364 -25.55 4.40 20.52
C SER A 364 -24.61 3.22 20.72
N GLY A 365 -23.37 3.33 20.23
CA GLY A 365 -22.43 2.21 20.25
C GLY A 365 -21.83 1.96 21.64
N LYS A 366 -21.42 0.72 21.85
CA LYS A 366 -20.49 0.33 22.90
C LYS A 366 -19.08 0.33 22.35
N TRP A 367 -18.08 0.55 23.21
CA TRP A 367 -16.68 0.36 22.85
C TRP A 367 -16.45 -1.08 22.42
N LYS A 368 -15.90 -1.23 21.25
CA LYS A 368 -15.38 -2.46 20.67
C LYS A 368 -13.88 -2.43 20.68
N MET A 369 -13.27 -3.58 20.88
CA MET A 369 -11.83 -3.74 20.94
C MET A 369 -11.35 -4.52 19.73
N ASP A 370 -10.20 -4.12 19.24
CA ASP A 370 -9.49 -4.85 18.21
C ASP A 370 -8.02 -4.96 18.58
N THR A 371 -7.41 -6.05 18.20
CA THR A 371 -5.99 -6.28 18.42
C THR A 371 -5.27 -6.40 17.09
N HIS A 372 -4.10 -5.79 17.00
CA HIS A 372 -3.27 -5.88 15.82
C HIS A 372 -1.81 -6.14 16.23
N GLY A 373 -1.19 -7.14 15.64
CA GLY A 373 0.23 -7.44 15.89
C GLY A 373 0.48 -8.56 16.88
N PHE A 374 0.21 -9.78 16.44
CA PHE A 374 0.60 -11.01 17.13
C PHE A 374 2.05 -11.45 16.79
#